data_29bed472e2c651f0ece5787051a66383
#
_entry.id   29bed472e2c651f0ece5787051a66383
#
_cell.length_a   1.000
_cell.length_b   1.000
_cell.length_c   1.000
_cell.angle_alpha   90.00
_cell.angle_beta   90.00
_cell.angle_gamma   90.00
#
_symmetry.space_group_name_H-M   'P 1'
#
loop_
_entity.id
_entity.type
_entity.pdbx_description
1 polymer ?
#
loop_
_entity_poly.entity_id
_entity_poly.type
_entity_poly.pdbx_seq_one_letter_code
_entity_poly.pdbx_strand_id
1 'polypeptide(L)'
;MANIENIRLQEVSESYRKVLHYFFSFPEQPISLNDLSRNIKSSKTSTKVAVMRLIKEGFLKKEVIGNAWRISADPKSQFAVTRKIPYNLEMIYESGIIARVYNKIPEAHAIILFGSYRWGTDNEKSDIDIGVEVLGNKAMHIETLLKFDNLGFRKNVQVNLHIFSRAKIDLNLFTNIANGIVLDGLLEVHP
;
A
#
# COMPACT_ATOMS: atom_id res chain seq x y z
N MET A 1 -5.76 27.02 -16.48
CA MET A 1 -4.80 26.98 -15.35
C MET A 1 -5.62 26.79 -14.09
N ALA A 2 -5.52 25.63 -13.44
CA ALA A 2 -6.24 25.38 -12.19
C ALA A 2 -5.59 26.23 -11.08
N ASN A 3 -6.42 26.97 -10.35
CA ASN A 3 -6.00 27.80 -9.22
C ASN A 3 -5.37 26.91 -8.15
N ILE A 4 -4.06 27.02 -7.94
CA ILE A 4 -3.30 26.31 -6.89
C ILE A 4 -3.49 26.96 -5.51
N GLU A 5 -4.43 27.90 -5.39
CA GLU A 5 -4.71 28.59 -4.14
C GLU A 5 -5.39 27.64 -3.15
N ASN A 6 -4.69 27.37 -2.05
CA ASN A 6 -5.15 26.68 -0.83
C ASN A 6 -5.32 25.15 -0.91
N ILE A 7 -4.22 24.41 -1.15
CA ILE A 7 -4.16 23.02 -0.68
C ILE A 7 -4.10 23.04 0.86
N ARG A 8 -5.26 23.18 1.50
CA ARG A 8 -5.40 22.83 2.91
C ARG A 8 -5.50 21.32 3.00
N LEU A 9 -4.52 20.69 3.65
CA LEU A 9 -4.68 19.33 4.14
C LEU A 9 -5.88 19.35 5.09
N GLN A 10 -7.05 19.01 4.58
CA GLN A 10 -8.26 18.96 5.41
C GLN A 10 -8.11 17.82 6.40
N GLU A 11 -8.24 18.13 7.68
CA GLU A 11 -8.44 17.10 8.68
C GLU A 11 -9.67 16.28 8.30
N VAL A 12 -9.47 14.99 8.18
CA VAL A 12 -10.54 14.04 7.89
C VAL A 12 -10.91 13.28 9.16
N SER A 13 -12.20 12.98 9.32
CA SER A 13 -12.67 12.23 10.49
C SER A 13 -12.03 10.84 10.55
N GLU A 14 -11.91 10.28 11.75
CA GLU A 14 -11.42 8.92 11.95
C GLU A 14 -12.22 7.90 11.13
N SER A 15 -13.53 8.01 11.08
CA SER A 15 -14.39 7.13 10.28
C SER A 15 -14.09 7.22 8.79
N TYR A 16 -13.77 8.39 8.27
CA TYR A 16 -13.36 8.57 6.87
C TYR A 16 -12.06 7.80 6.59
N ARG A 17 -11.03 7.98 7.44
CA ARG A 17 -9.75 7.25 7.29
C ARG A 17 -9.96 5.74 7.36
N LYS A 18 -10.73 5.26 8.34
CA LYS A 18 -11.02 3.82 8.50
C LYS A 18 -11.74 3.23 7.28
N VAL A 19 -12.75 3.92 6.73
CA VAL A 19 -13.43 3.47 5.50
C VAL A 19 -12.45 3.44 4.33
N LEU A 20 -11.64 4.48 4.15
CA LEU A 20 -10.65 4.56 3.09
C LEU A 20 -9.64 3.40 3.17
N HIS A 21 -9.05 3.19 4.35
CA HIS A 21 -8.06 2.12 4.58
C HIS A 21 -8.67 0.72 4.46
N TYR A 22 -9.95 0.55 4.82
CA TYR A 22 -10.64 -0.72 4.60
C TYR A 22 -10.68 -1.08 3.11
N PHE A 23 -11.09 -0.15 2.25
CA PHE A 23 -11.13 -0.40 0.81
C PHE A 23 -9.76 -0.40 0.14
N PHE A 24 -8.72 0.17 0.75
CA PHE A 24 -7.35 -0.06 0.32
C PHE A 24 -6.90 -1.50 0.59
N SER A 25 -7.36 -2.08 1.68
CA SER A 25 -7.05 -3.47 2.05
C SER A 25 -7.86 -4.50 1.24
N PHE A 26 -9.12 -4.17 0.89
CA PHE A 26 -10.06 -5.05 0.20
C PHE A 26 -10.72 -4.35 -1.01
N PRO A 27 -9.92 -3.97 -2.04
CA PRO A 27 -10.41 -3.15 -3.14
C PRO A 27 -11.47 -3.86 -4.00
N GLU A 28 -11.43 -5.19 -4.09
CA GLU A 28 -12.30 -5.99 -4.95
C GLU A 28 -13.52 -6.55 -4.22
N GLN A 29 -13.61 -6.36 -2.89
CA GLN A 29 -14.67 -6.93 -2.08
C GLN A 29 -15.79 -5.95 -1.78
N PRO A 30 -16.99 -6.13 -2.39
CA PRO A 30 -18.14 -5.31 -2.01
C PRO A 30 -18.63 -5.68 -0.60
N ILE A 31 -19.11 -4.67 0.14
CA ILE A 31 -19.56 -4.86 1.52
C ILE A 31 -20.84 -4.07 1.81
N SER A 32 -21.68 -4.56 2.74
CA SER A 32 -22.83 -3.80 3.23
C SER A 32 -22.40 -2.68 4.19
N LEU A 33 -23.22 -1.62 4.32
CA LEU A 33 -22.95 -0.54 5.28
C LEU A 33 -22.89 -1.05 6.72
N ASN A 34 -23.71 -2.05 7.07
CA ASN A 34 -23.73 -2.62 8.41
C ASN A 34 -22.43 -3.40 8.72
N ASP A 35 -22.00 -4.23 7.77
CA ASP A 35 -20.77 -5.01 7.93
C ASP A 35 -19.55 -4.11 7.94
N LEU A 36 -19.52 -3.11 7.05
CA LEU A 36 -18.43 -2.12 7.02
C LEU A 36 -18.31 -1.42 8.38
N SER A 37 -19.43 -0.91 8.94
CA SER A 37 -19.40 -0.23 10.24
C SER A 37 -18.90 -1.13 11.37
N ARG A 38 -19.24 -2.41 11.36
CA ARG A 38 -18.72 -3.41 12.33
C ARG A 38 -17.22 -3.65 12.13
N ASN A 39 -16.79 -3.86 10.90
CA ASN A 39 -15.39 -4.19 10.59
C ASN A 39 -14.44 -3.04 10.94
N ILE A 40 -14.84 -1.79 10.70
CA ILE A 40 -14.02 -0.62 11.04
C ILE A 40 -14.25 -0.12 12.49
N LYS A 41 -15.11 -0.78 13.27
CA LYS A 41 -15.47 -0.41 14.64
C LYS A 41 -15.90 1.08 14.74
N SER A 42 -16.85 1.48 13.92
CA SER A 42 -17.39 2.84 13.86
C SER A 42 -18.93 2.83 13.88
N SER A 43 -19.56 3.94 14.29
CA SER A 43 -21.00 4.03 14.25
C SER A 43 -21.52 3.97 12.81
N LYS A 44 -22.72 3.39 12.62
CA LYS A 44 -23.35 3.33 11.29
C LYS A 44 -23.55 4.72 10.68
N THR A 45 -23.88 5.72 11.49
CA THR A 45 -24.08 7.10 11.05
C THR A 45 -22.78 7.70 10.55
N SER A 46 -21.68 7.60 11.32
CA SER A 46 -20.36 8.12 10.92
C SER A 46 -19.82 7.40 9.70
N THR A 47 -20.02 6.08 9.63
CA THR A 47 -19.63 5.26 8.45
C THR A 47 -20.40 5.70 7.21
N LYS A 48 -21.73 5.93 7.33
CA LYS A 48 -22.56 6.43 6.23
C LYS A 48 -22.08 7.78 5.70
N VAL A 49 -21.76 8.72 6.58
CA VAL A 49 -21.22 10.04 6.20
C VAL A 49 -19.89 9.89 5.45
N ALA A 50 -18.98 9.07 5.98
CA ALA A 50 -17.70 8.80 5.34
C ALA A 50 -17.84 8.16 3.94
N VAL A 51 -18.69 7.14 3.82
CA VAL A 51 -18.98 6.49 2.53
C VAL A 51 -19.55 7.49 1.52
N MET A 52 -20.54 8.30 1.92
CA MET A 52 -21.14 9.29 1.02
C MET A 52 -20.13 10.33 0.53
N ARG A 53 -19.20 10.75 1.42
CA ARG A 53 -18.12 11.65 1.04
C ARG A 53 -17.17 10.99 0.04
N LEU A 54 -16.75 9.74 0.27
CA LEU A 54 -15.87 8.99 -0.64
C LEU A 54 -16.52 8.67 -1.99
N ILE A 55 -17.87 8.52 -2.03
CA ILE A 55 -18.63 8.42 -3.28
C ILE A 55 -18.58 9.75 -4.04
N LYS A 56 -18.78 10.87 -3.35
CA LYS A 56 -18.69 12.21 -3.96
C LYS A 56 -17.29 12.50 -4.49
N GLU A 57 -16.26 12.00 -3.83
CA GLU A 57 -14.85 12.11 -4.25
C GLU A 57 -14.46 11.11 -5.37
N GLY A 58 -15.38 10.24 -5.81
CA GLY A 58 -15.16 9.29 -6.91
C GLY A 58 -14.32 8.08 -6.54
N PHE A 59 -14.18 7.77 -5.23
CA PHE A 59 -13.45 6.57 -4.78
C PHE A 59 -14.36 5.36 -4.60
N LEU A 60 -15.57 5.56 -4.07
CA LEU A 60 -16.52 4.48 -3.83
C LEU A 60 -17.72 4.58 -4.75
N LYS A 61 -18.34 3.44 -5.00
CA LYS A 61 -19.64 3.27 -5.64
C LYS A 61 -20.60 2.59 -4.67
N LYS A 62 -21.88 2.86 -4.80
CA LYS A 62 -22.93 2.13 -4.09
C LYS A 62 -24.02 1.67 -5.04
N GLU A 63 -24.48 0.47 -4.82
CA GLU A 63 -25.72 -0.08 -5.37
C GLU A 63 -26.73 -0.24 -4.23
N VAL A 64 -28.01 -0.01 -4.50
CA VAL A 64 -29.09 -0.27 -3.54
C VAL A 64 -29.79 -1.57 -3.93
N ILE A 65 -29.72 -2.56 -3.05
CA ILE A 65 -30.35 -3.88 -3.25
C ILE A 65 -31.39 -4.04 -2.14
N GLY A 66 -32.67 -3.87 -2.50
CA GLY A 66 -33.74 -3.77 -1.51
C GLY A 66 -33.50 -2.59 -0.55
N ASN A 67 -33.40 -2.87 0.75
CA ASN A 67 -33.13 -1.87 1.79
C ASN A 67 -31.64 -1.78 2.19
N ALA A 68 -30.75 -2.49 1.49
CA ALA A 68 -29.33 -2.55 1.82
C ALA A 68 -28.46 -1.85 0.78
N TRP A 69 -27.34 -1.28 1.24
CA TRP A 69 -26.31 -0.77 0.36
C TRP A 69 -25.27 -1.86 0.12
N ARG A 70 -24.86 -2.01 -1.12
CA ARG A 70 -23.67 -2.74 -1.55
C ARG A 70 -22.63 -1.71 -1.98
N ILE A 71 -21.56 -1.59 -1.22
CA ILE A 71 -20.51 -0.57 -1.39
C ILE A 71 -19.27 -1.24 -1.95
N SER A 72 -18.64 -0.65 -2.96
CA SER A 72 -17.39 -1.14 -3.57
C SER A 72 -16.47 0.01 -3.93
N ALA A 73 -15.16 -0.25 -4.04
CA ALA A 73 -14.24 0.72 -4.60
C ALA A 73 -14.45 0.87 -6.12
N ASP A 74 -14.19 2.06 -6.65
CA ASP A 74 -14.13 2.29 -8.10
C ASP A 74 -12.72 1.98 -8.61
N PRO A 75 -12.52 0.93 -9.44
CA PRO A 75 -11.21 0.57 -9.95
C PRO A 75 -10.59 1.65 -10.85
N LYS A 76 -11.39 2.60 -11.34
CA LYS A 76 -10.93 3.74 -12.16
C LYS A 76 -10.51 4.95 -11.32
N SER A 77 -10.66 4.89 -9.99
CA SER A 77 -10.32 5.99 -9.11
C SER A 77 -8.82 6.25 -9.07
N GLN A 78 -8.43 7.52 -9.11
CA GLN A 78 -7.03 7.92 -8.94
C GLN A 78 -6.52 7.76 -7.50
N PHE A 79 -7.35 7.31 -6.56
CA PHE A 79 -6.96 7.12 -5.16
C PHE A 79 -5.89 6.04 -4.96
N ALA A 80 -5.75 5.10 -5.90
CA ALA A 80 -4.62 4.16 -5.90
C ALA A 80 -3.28 4.92 -5.89
N VAL A 81 -3.12 5.90 -6.77
CA VAL A 81 -1.88 6.68 -6.86
C VAL A 81 -1.81 7.78 -5.81
N THR A 82 -2.90 8.56 -5.63
CA THR A 82 -2.86 9.79 -4.82
C THR A 82 -2.99 9.55 -3.31
N ARG A 83 -3.55 8.42 -2.91
CA ARG A 83 -3.88 8.12 -1.50
C ARG A 83 -3.36 6.78 -1.01
N LYS A 84 -3.45 5.71 -1.82
CA LYS A 84 -3.06 4.37 -1.39
C LYS A 84 -1.55 4.19 -1.36
N ILE A 85 -0.81 4.70 -2.34
CA ILE A 85 0.66 4.67 -2.32
C ILE A 85 1.21 5.38 -1.08
N PRO A 86 0.82 6.62 -0.74
CA PRO A 86 1.23 7.25 0.52
C PRO A 86 0.87 6.43 1.77
N TYR A 87 -0.33 5.85 1.83
CA TYR A 87 -0.74 4.98 2.92
C TYR A 87 0.14 3.73 3.04
N ASN A 88 0.47 3.08 1.92
CA ASN A 88 1.37 1.92 1.91
C ASN A 88 2.77 2.30 2.41
N LEU A 89 3.29 3.47 2.02
CA LEU A 89 4.58 3.97 2.50
C LEU A 89 4.57 4.25 3.99
N GLU A 90 3.54 4.94 4.51
CA GLU A 90 3.36 5.18 5.94
C GLU A 90 3.42 3.86 6.72
N MET A 91 2.64 2.85 6.29
CA MET A 91 2.63 1.54 6.93
C MET A 91 4.01 0.86 6.91
N ILE A 92 4.75 0.95 5.82
CA ILE A 92 6.08 0.35 5.70
C ILE A 92 7.07 1.04 6.64
N TYR A 93 7.10 2.36 6.69
CA TYR A 93 7.99 3.10 7.58
C TYR A 93 7.67 2.85 9.07
N GLU A 94 6.39 2.82 9.44
CA GLU A 94 5.98 2.57 10.82
C GLU A 94 6.12 1.10 11.26
N SER A 95 6.14 0.15 10.31
CA SER A 95 6.22 -1.29 10.60
C SER A 95 7.59 -1.76 11.12
N GLY A 96 8.62 -0.93 10.98
CA GLY A 96 10.00 -1.28 11.33
C GLY A 96 10.68 -2.24 10.33
N ILE A 97 10.15 -2.40 9.12
CA ILE A 97 10.76 -3.26 8.07
C ILE A 97 12.20 -2.83 7.80
N ILE A 98 12.48 -1.53 7.65
CA ILE A 98 13.82 -1.02 7.33
C ILE A 98 14.84 -1.44 8.37
N ALA A 99 14.53 -1.24 9.65
CA ALA A 99 15.42 -1.67 10.75
C ALA A 99 15.67 -3.19 10.73
N ARG A 100 14.64 -3.99 10.42
CA ARG A 100 14.76 -5.45 10.31
C ARG A 100 15.62 -5.88 9.12
N VAL A 101 15.54 -5.15 8.00
CA VAL A 101 16.43 -5.39 6.85
C VAL A 101 17.88 -5.18 7.27
N TYR A 102 18.23 -4.06 7.89
CA TYR A 102 19.60 -3.80 8.35
C TYR A 102 20.08 -4.77 9.42
N ASN A 103 19.20 -5.22 10.33
CA ASN A 103 19.55 -6.24 11.31
C ASN A 103 19.91 -7.59 10.65
N LYS A 104 19.30 -7.90 9.51
CA LYS A 104 19.52 -9.14 8.77
C LYS A 104 20.63 -9.00 7.72
N ILE A 105 20.75 -7.85 7.09
CA ILE A 105 21.67 -7.53 6.01
C ILE A 105 22.34 -6.18 6.35
N PRO A 106 23.33 -6.16 7.27
CA PRO A 106 23.98 -4.91 7.68
C PRO A 106 24.65 -4.15 6.53
N GLU A 107 25.08 -4.88 5.48
CA GLU A 107 25.71 -4.35 4.28
C GLU A 107 24.70 -3.90 3.20
N ALA A 108 23.41 -3.79 3.49
CA ALA A 108 22.43 -3.29 2.54
C ALA A 108 22.82 -1.89 2.04
N HIS A 109 22.96 -1.74 0.73
CA HIS A 109 23.34 -0.49 0.08
C HIS A 109 22.12 0.36 -0.29
N ALA A 110 21.06 -0.28 -0.74
CA ALA A 110 19.77 0.34 -0.99
C ALA A 110 18.62 -0.61 -0.62
N ILE A 111 17.53 -0.04 -0.08
CA ILE A 111 16.29 -0.74 0.26
C ILE A 111 15.18 -0.11 -0.57
N ILE A 112 14.52 -0.89 -1.41
CA ILE A 112 13.59 -0.41 -2.43
C ILE A 112 12.24 -1.12 -2.30
N LEU A 113 11.16 -0.37 -2.15
CA LEU A 113 9.80 -0.90 -2.29
C LEU A 113 9.44 -1.02 -3.77
N PHE A 114 9.06 -2.21 -4.21
CA PHE A 114 8.59 -2.41 -5.58
C PHE A 114 7.34 -3.31 -5.62
N GLY A 115 6.91 -3.76 -6.80
CA GLY A 115 5.73 -4.60 -6.93
C GLY A 115 4.41 -3.86 -6.65
N SER A 116 3.38 -4.60 -6.25
CA SER A 116 2.01 -4.09 -6.14
C SER A 116 1.86 -2.96 -5.12
N TYR A 117 2.55 -3.00 -4.00
CA TYR A 117 2.53 -1.94 -2.98
C TYR A 117 3.07 -0.61 -3.49
N ARG A 118 4.11 -0.66 -4.32
CA ARG A 118 4.68 0.53 -4.98
C ARG A 118 3.66 1.19 -5.93
N TRP A 119 2.84 0.38 -6.61
CA TRP A 119 1.87 0.88 -7.59
C TRP A 119 0.47 1.13 -7.02
N GLY A 120 0.22 0.77 -5.75
CA GLY A 120 -1.11 0.86 -5.13
C GLY A 120 -2.11 -0.14 -5.72
N THR A 121 -1.63 -1.17 -6.41
CA THR A 121 -2.45 -2.24 -7.01
C THR A 121 -2.55 -3.47 -6.11
N ASP A 122 -1.97 -3.40 -4.92
CA ASP A 122 -2.06 -4.45 -3.92
C ASP A 122 -3.51 -4.69 -3.47
N ASN A 123 -3.79 -5.94 -3.12
CA ASN A 123 -5.08 -6.38 -2.58
C ASN A 123 -4.86 -7.27 -1.33
N GLU A 124 -5.92 -7.94 -0.86
CA GLU A 124 -5.86 -8.76 0.35
C GLU A 124 -4.87 -9.93 0.29
N LYS A 125 -4.46 -10.36 -0.91
CA LYS A 125 -3.55 -11.50 -1.13
C LYS A 125 -2.12 -11.08 -1.44
N SER A 126 -1.88 -9.79 -1.66
CA SER A 126 -0.57 -9.30 -2.08
C SER A 126 0.44 -9.34 -0.93
N ASP A 127 1.66 -9.80 -1.22
CA ASP A 127 2.82 -9.66 -0.35
C ASP A 127 3.45 -8.29 -0.49
N ILE A 128 4.37 -7.95 0.41
CA ILE A 128 5.22 -6.77 0.32
C ILE A 128 6.57 -7.21 -0.26
N ASP A 129 6.95 -6.65 -1.40
CA ASP A 129 8.21 -6.95 -2.07
C ASP A 129 9.23 -5.82 -1.85
N ILE A 130 10.36 -6.17 -1.25
CA ILE A 130 11.48 -5.27 -0.93
C ILE A 130 12.71 -5.73 -1.69
N GLY A 131 13.23 -4.90 -2.58
CA GLY A 131 14.54 -5.08 -3.19
C GLY A 131 15.63 -4.62 -2.21
N VAL A 132 16.66 -5.44 -2.02
CA VAL A 132 17.82 -5.10 -1.20
C VAL A 132 19.06 -5.24 -2.05
N GLU A 133 19.66 -4.11 -2.41
CA GLU A 133 20.94 -4.11 -3.11
C GLU A 133 22.08 -4.35 -2.11
N VAL A 134 22.95 -5.28 -2.47
CA VAL A 134 24.23 -5.50 -1.78
C VAL A 134 25.37 -5.36 -2.77
N LEU A 135 26.50 -4.81 -2.33
CA LEU A 135 27.67 -4.68 -3.19
C LEU A 135 28.34 -6.04 -3.42
N GLY A 136 29.06 -6.15 -4.55
CA GLY A 136 29.79 -7.36 -4.90
C GLY A 136 29.17 -8.18 -6.03
N ASN A 137 29.25 -9.49 -5.94
CA ASN A 137 28.90 -10.41 -7.03
C ASN A 137 28.04 -11.59 -6.54
N LYS A 138 27.10 -11.29 -5.61
CA LYS A 138 26.17 -12.30 -5.06
C LYS A 138 25.07 -12.62 -6.08
N ALA A 139 24.70 -13.89 -6.20
CA ALA A 139 23.54 -14.28 -6.99
C ALA A 139 22.26 -13.76 -6.33
N MET A 140 21.29 -13.37 -7.16
CA MET A 140 19.98 -12.95 -6.68
C MET A 140 19.26 -14.12 -6.01
N HIS A 141 18.65 -13.87 -4.86
CA HIS A 141 17.77 -14.82 -4.18
C HIS A 141 16.64 -14.09 -3.44
N ILE A 142 15.58 -14.84 -3.17
CA ILE A 142 14.40 -14.34 -2.45
C ILE A 142 14.30 -15.07 -1.13
N GLU A 143 14.04 -14.31 -0.06
CA GLU A 143 13.76 -14.89 1.25
C GLU A 143 12.66 -14.10 1.97
N THR A 144 11.94 -14.76 2.86
CA THR A 144 10.95 -14.09 3.70
C THR A 144 11.65 -13.40 4.87
N LEU A 145 11.44 -12.09 5.02
CA LEU A 145 11.91 -11.32 6.17
C LEU A 145 11.06 -11.62 7.40
N LEU A 146 9.74 -11.47 7.23
CA LEU A 146 8.77 -11.69 8.29
C LEU A 146 7.37 -11.86 7.70
N LYS A 147 6.43 -12.23 8.56
CA LYS A 147 5.00 -12.23 8.26
C LYS A 147 4.28 -11.45 9.36
N PHE A 148 3.51 -10.43 8.97
CA PHE A 148 2.66 -9.71 9.90
C PHE A 148 1.35 -10.47 10.12
N ASP A 149 1.01 -10.79 11.36
CA ASP A 149 -0.32 -11.34 11.67
C ASP A 149 -1.43 -10.36 11.29
N ASN A 150 -1.18 -9.07 11.52
CA ASN A 150 -2.07 -7.98 11.15
C ASN A 150 -1.26 -6.80 10.60
N LEU A 151 -1.68 -6.28 9.45
CA LEU A 151 -1.16 -5.06 8.86
C LEU A 151 -2.35 -4.22 8.33
N GLY A 152 -2.69 -3.15 9.05
CA GLY A 152 -3.94 -2.44 8.83
C GLY A 152 -5.15 -3.37 9.03
N PHE A 153 -5.99 -3.53 8.01
CA PHE A 153 -7.13 -4.47 8.02
C PHE A 153 -6.78 -5.87 7.48
N ARG A 154 -5.58 -6.05 6.93
CA ARG A 154 -5.14 -7.32 6.34
C ARG A 154 -4.50 -8.23 7.37
N LYS A 155 -4.61 -9.54 7.13
CA LYS A 155 -4.01 -10.58 7.95
C LYS A 155 -2.95 -11.34 7.17
N ASN A 156 -1.97 -11.87 7.90
CA ASN A 156 -0.96 -12.76 7.36
C ASN A 156 -0.18 -12.17 6.18
N VAL A 157 0.18 -10.89 6.24
CA VAL A 157 0.91 -10.21 5.17
C VAL A 157 2.40 -10.58 5.22
N GLN A 158 2.89 -11.22 4.17
CA GLN A 158 4.29 -11.62 4.06
C GLN A 158 5.14 -10.48 3.50
N VAL A 159 6.37 -10.38 3.98
CA VAL A 159 7.38 -9.45 3.47
C VAL A 159 8.51 -10.27 2.88
N ASN A 160 8.73 -10.12 1.57
CA ASN A 160 9.78 -10.81 0.83
C ASN A 160 10.93 -9.86 0.53
N LEU A 161 12.16 -10.32 0.78
CA LEU A 161 13.37 -9.65 0.38
C LEU A 161 13.91 -10.28 -0.91
N HIS A 162 14.07 -9.43 -1.92
CA HIS A 162 14.74 -9.74 -3.16
C HIS A 162 16.16 -9.19 -3.07
N ILE A 163 17.10 -10.02 -2.58
CA ILE A 163 18.48 -9.63 -2.32
C ILE A 163 19.29 -9.81 -3.60
N PHE A 164 19.93 -8.75 -4.05
CA PHE A 164 20.65 -8.78 -5.34
C PHE A 164 21.95 -7.98 -5.32
N SER A 165 22.85 -8.35 -6.21
CA SER A 165 23.99 -7.53 -6.63
C SER A 165 23.80 -7.15 -8.09
N ARG A 166 24.12 -5.91 -8.42
CA ARG A 166 23.93 -5.36 -9.76
C ARG A 166 24.58 -6.20 -10.87
N ALA A 167 25.71 -6.80 -10.59
CA ALA A 167 26.45 -7.63 -11.55
C ALA A 167 25.77 -8.98 -11.88
N LYS A 168 24.76 -9.40 -11.13
CA LYS A 168 24.13 -10.75 -11.24
C LYS A 168 22.60 -10.74 -11.31
N ILE A 169 21.98 -9.58 -11.33
CA ILE A 169 20.51 -9.48 -11.43
C ILE A 169 20.07 -9.55 -12.90
N ASP A 170 18.95 -10.20 -13.16
CA ASP A 170 18.26 -10.13 -14.46
C ASP A 170 17.81 -8.69 -14.75
N LEU A 171 17.97 -8.25 -16.00
CA LEU A 171 17.68 -6.88 -16.40
C LEU A 171 16.19 -6.49 -16.22
N ASN A 172 15.26 -7.41 -16.50
CA ASN A 172 13.83 -7.13 -16.36
C ASN A 172 13.45 -6.97 -14.88
N LEU A 173 14.00 -7.84 -14.02
CA LEU A 173 13.81 -7.71 -12.59
C LEU A 173 14.45 -6.44 -12.04
N PHE A 174 15.68 -6.11 -12.47
CA PHE A 174 16.32 -4.85 -12.10
C PHE A 174 15.50 -3.64 -12.52
N THR A 175 14.96 -3.64 -13.73
CA THR A 175 14.09 -2.56 -14.22
C THR A 175 12.85 -2.38 -13.32
N ASN A 176 12.22 -3.48 -12.89
CA ASN A 176 11.09 -3.41 -11.97
C ASN A 176 11.48 -2.83 -10.61
N ILE A 177 12.62 -3.24 -10.07
CA ILE A 177 13.13 -2.72 -8.78
C ILE A 177 13.55 -1.26 -8.92
N ALA A 178 14.24 -0.88 -10.00
CA ALA A 178 14.69 0.49 -10.25
C ALA A 178 13.54 1.50 -10.45
N ASN A 179 12.37 1.02 -10.91
CA ASN A 179 11.13 1.80 -10.94
C ASN A 179 10.37 1.81 -9.59
N GLY A 180 10.97 1.24 -8.56
CA GLY A 180 10.47 1.23 -7.18
C GLY A 180 10.59 2.59 -6.49
N ILE A 181 10.36 2.57 -5.18
CA ILE A 181 10.58 3.71 -4.30
C ILE A 181 11.74 3.34 -3.38
N VAL A 182 12.84 4.09 -3.45
CA VAL A 182 13.96 3.93 -2.52
C VAL A 182 13.47 4.34 -1.13
N LEU A 183 13.43 3.37 -0.22
CA LEU A 183 13.01 3.58 1.16
C LEU A 183 14.16 4.11 2.01
N ASP A 184 15.37 3.61 1.74
CA ASP A 184 16.60 4.03 2.39
C ASP A 184 17.82 3.64 1.56
N GLY A 185 18.95 4.33 1.76
CA GLY A 185 20.18 4.13 0.99
C GLY A 185 20.16 4.82 -0.38
N LEU A 186 21.01 4.35 -1.29
CA LEU A 186 21.18 4.93 -2.62
C LEU A 186 21.24 3.84 -3.69
N LEU A 187 20.26 3.83 -4.59
CA LEU A 187 20.30 3.03 -5.81
C LEU A 187 20.87 3.86 -6.96
N GLU A 188 22.10 3.62 -7.34
CA GLU A 188 22.70 4.27 -8.51
C GLU A 188 22.13 3.62 -9.79
N VAL A 189 21.58 4.42 -10.67
CA VAL A 189 21.14 3.98 -12.00
C VAL A 189 21.99 4.73 -13.01
N HIS A 190 22.87 4.00 -13.71
CA HIS A 190 23.67 4.59 -14.78
C HIS A 190 22.88 4.53 -16.09
N PRO A 191 22.93 5.60 -16.90
CA PRO A 191 22.35 5.62 -18.24
C PRO A 191 23.10 4.66 -19.19
#